data_a7dcf736aa75efcb69de1cafafd1d8dd
#
_entry.id   a7dcf736aa75efcb69de1cafafd1d8dd
#
_cell.length_a   1.000
_cell.length_b   1.000
_cell.length_c   1.000
_cell.angle_alpha   90.00
_cell.angle_beta   90.00
_cell.angle_gamma   90.00
#
_symmetry.space_group_name_H-M   'P 1'
#
loop_
_entity.id
_entity.type
_entity.pdbx_description
1 polymer ?
#
loop_
_entity_poly.entity_id
_entity_poly.type
_entity_poly.pdbx_seq_one_letter_code
_entity_poly.pdbx_strand_id
1 'polypeptide(L)'
;MTPDPAADAAPRLDVRGLRVVLPDGRVVIEDLTLAVAPGEVVVLLGGSGAGKSTFSRVLFERDELDRAGFDVVAAQVALDHGELGLVPQRGALFDHLDVRGNLELAMRYADAPDDPARWLERVGLDPALAAPGTPVSGLSGGQAQRVAVARVLASRRRLLFLDEPSVGLDPQRVRRLARLIREQVRALGLSAIVVTHDVALAAGVADRLFLLSLEHRRLEQLFAAEWPGPMEDRADTERGHWMLRLAEALISHLDEHGDRVAPRTAHRPPLRPWRVLEPLGRPFRVAGTALALAPRQLVRRTRDFATVAARVLAQTFLRPLPFYAIVSVLIGYTVLYVISKVGGAGVRPDALIRQIGGAYVVALAPALAAVLFVAASGSATNAWLGSMGLTRQTLALDALGVDSRAYLWAPAWVACGLAFIAVAALFALGMIAGGLLVCRQYHVPHAWELLTADLLDPRPERVRYALRAGFLVWIYAWGIASDVVAKGGAPKPEADAVTRGMTASVVACTLWVVAWELATVLVVL
;
A
#
# COMPACT_ATOMS: atom_id res chain seq x y z
N MET A 1 47.23 -19.66 14.85
CA MET A 1 45.98 -19.76 14.08
C MET A 1 44.87 -20.00 15.11
N THR A 2 44.32 -18.91 15.63
CA THR A 2 43.11 -18.98 16.48
C THR A 2 41.93 -19.28 15.58
N PRO A 3 41.07 -20.25 15.88
CA PRO A 3 39.88 -20.52 15.08
C PRO A 3 39.00 -19.27 15.10
N ASP A 4 38.57 -18.87 13.93
CA ASP A 4 37.61 -17.76 13.74
C ASP A 4 36.29 -18.16 14.39
N PRO A 5 35.81 -17.49 15.43
CA PRO A 5 34.59 -17.86 16.12
C PRO A 5 33.30 -17.65 15.23
N ALA A 6 33.47 -17.08 14.05
CA ALA A 6 32.37 -16.90 13.09
C ALA A 6 32.09 -18.17 12.23
N ALA A 7 33.03 -19.13 12.18
CA ALA A 7 32.93 -20.31 11.33
C ALA A 7 31.92 -21.36 11.80
N ASP A 8 31.47 -21.30 13.07
CA ASP A 8 30.58 -22.31 13.70
C ASP A 8 29.13 -21.78 13.94
N ALA A 9 28.86 -20.52 13.60
CA ALA A 9 27.55 -19.93 13.78
C ALA A 9 26.64 -20.26 12.58
N ALA A 10 25.41 -20.73 12.83
CA ALA A 10 24.43 -20.98 11.79
C ALA A 10 24.25 -19.75 10.88
N PRO A 11 24.15 -19.94 9.55
CA PRO A 11 23.96 -18.83 8.61
C PRO A 11 22.64 -18.10 8.89
N ARG A 12 22.63 -16.77 8.68
CA ARG A 12 21.41 -15.94 8.79
C ARG A 12 20.40 -16.24 7.69
N LEU A 13 20.89 -16.64 6.53
CA LEU A 13 20.13 -17.14 5.40
C LEU A 13 20.85 -18.37 4.83
N ASP A 14 20.09 -19.43 4.58
CA ASP A 14 20.57 -20.60 3.83
C ASP A 14 19.51 -21.00 2.81
N VAL A 15 19.76 -20.69 1.53
CA VAL A 15 18.93 -21.06 0.41
C VAL A 15 19.69 -22.07 -0.43
N ARG A 16 19.07 -23.22 -0.73
CA ARG A 16 19.69 -24.28 -1.54
C ARG A 16 18.75 -24.75 -2.63
N GLY A 17 19.25 -24.78 -3.87
CA GLY A 17 18.55 -25.33 -5.00
C GLY A 17 17.24 -24.59 -5.31
N LEU A 18 17.21 -23.26 -5.15
CA LEU A 18 16.02 -22.49 -5.45
C LEU A 18 15.79 -22.41 -6.95
N ARG A 19 14.61 -22.88 -7.38
CA ARG A 19 14.11 -22.80 -8.74
C ARG A 19 12.80 -22.02 -8.74
N VAL A 20 12.67 -21.06 -9.67
CA VAL A 20 11.48 -20.25 -9.82
C VAL A 20 11.04 -20.21 -11.28
N VAL A 21 9.81 -20.65 -11.53
CA VAL A 21 9.19 -20.67 -12.86
C VAL A 21 7.99 -19.71 -12.84
N LEU A 22 7.89 -18.88 -13.89
CA LEU A 22 6.74 -18.00 -14.07
C LEU A 22 5.48 -18.79 -14.47
N PRO A 23 4.29 -18.18 -14.35
CA PRO A 23 3.04 -18.80 -14.79
C PRO A 23 2.99 -19.15 -16.29
N ASP A 24 3.85 -18.52 -17.09
CA ASP A 24 3.99 -18.79 -18.53
C ASP A 24 4.97 -19.94 -18.85
N GLY A 25 5.54 -20.60 -17.83
CA GLY A 25 6.48 -21.69 -17.96
C GLY A 25 7.94 -21.26 -18.10
N ARG A 26 8.24 -19.97 -18.17
CA ARG A 26 9.64 -19.48 -18.23
C ARG A 26 10.34 -19.63 -16.89
N VAL A 27 11.51 -20.23 -16.91
CA VAL A 27 12.39 -20.29 -15.74
C VAL A 27 13.07 -18.94 -15.55
N VAL A 28 13.00 -18.37 -14.37
CA VAL A 28 13.70 -17.12 -13.99
C VAL A 28 14.92 -17.40 -13.14
N ILE A 29 14.82 -18.39 -12.25
CA ILE A 29 15.92 -18.86 -11.41
C ILE A 29 15.93 -20.38 -11.54
N GLU A 30 17.08 -20.99 -11.91
CA GLU A 30 17.18 -22.44 -12.14
C GLU A 30 17.75 -23.19 -10.95
N ASP A 31 18.81 -22.68 -10.34
CA ASP A 31 19.49 -23.33 -9.21
C ASP A 31 20.26 -22.25 -8.41
N LEU A 32 19.54 -21.53 -7.54
CA LEU A 32 20.16 -20.53 -6.70
C LEU A 32 20.48 -21.14 -5.34
N THR A 33 21.77 -21.13 -5.02
CA THR A 33 22.28 -21.53 -3.69
C THR A 33 23.06 -20.37 -3.10
N LEU A 34 22.65 -19.92 -1.91
CA LEU A 34 23.23 -18.78 -1.21
C LEU A 34 23.12 -18.96 0.30
N ALA A 35 24.26 -18.93 0.97
CA ALA A 35 24.31 -18.83 2.43
C ALA A 35 24.93 -17.49 2.81
N VAL A 36 24.38 -16.84 3.84
CA VAL A 36 24.89 -15.56 4.40
C VAL A 36 25.27 -15.78 5.85
N ALA A 37 26.55 -15.59 6.17
CA ALA A 37 27.06 -15.74 7.52
C ALA A 37 26.74 -14.51 8.42
N PRO A 38 26.79 -14.67 9.75
CA PRO A 38 26.71 -13.53 10.65
C PRO A 38 27.84 -12.51 10.40
N GLY A 39 27.49 -11.22 10.33
CA GLY A 39 28.46 -10.14 10.09
C GLY A 39 28.87 -9.95 8.62
N GLU A 40 28.33 -10.74 7.70
CA GLU A 40 28.71 -10.75 6.31
C GLU A 40 27.83 -9.83 5.45
N VAL A 41 28.43 -9.14 4.49
CA VAL A 41 27.75 -8.40 3.42
C VAL A 41 27.94 -9.12 2.10
N VAL A 42 26.86 -9.69 1.57
CA VAL A 42 26.81 -10.34 0.26
C VAL A 42 26.20 -9.38 -0.75
N VAL A 43 26.86 -9.21 -1.90
CA VAL A 43 26.33 -8.39 -2.99
C VAL A 43 25.88 -9.28 -4.15
N LEU A 44 24.65 -9.04 -4.61
CA LEU A 44 24.07 -9.66 -5.77
C LEU A 44 24.04 -8.67 -6.94
N LEU A 45 24.93 -8.88 -7.90
CA LEU A 45 24.98 -8.16 -9.16
C LEU A 45 24.09 -8.86 -10.21
N GLY A 46 23.71 -8.13 -11.25
CA GLY A 46 22.98 -8.71 -12.39
C GLY A 46 22.27 -7.67 -13.22
N GLY A 47 22.08 -7.96 -14.50
CA GLY A 47 21.35 -7.10 -15.42
C GLY A 47 19.85 -6.97 -15.12
N SER A 48 19.17 -6.09 -15.86
CA SER A 48 17.71 -5.99 -15.79
C SER A 48 17.07 -7.29 -16.26
N GLY A 49 16.12 -7.82 -15.49
CA GLY A 49 15.46 -9.10 -15.82
C GLY A 49 16.19 -10.37 -15.35
N ALA A 50 17.37 -10.27 -14.74
CA ALA A 50 18.12 -11.42 -14.24
C ALA A 50 17.42 -12.23 -13.12
N GLY A 51 16.32 -11.72 -12.54
CA GLY A 51 15.61 -12.42 -11.48
C GLY A 51 15.87 -11.85 -10.07
N LYS A 52 16.64 -10.76 -9.91
CA LYS A 52 16.92 -10.13 -8.60
C LYS A 52 15.66 -9.79 -7.83
N SER A 53 14.71 -9.13 -8.49
CA SER A 53 13.41 -8.79 -7.87
C SER A 53 12.56 -10.03 -7.61
N THR A 54 12.70 -11.09 -8.40
CA THR A 54 12.03 -12.37 -8.15
C THR A 54 12.60 -13.03 -6.90
N PHE A 55 13.92 -13.01 -6.72
CA PHE A 55 14.56 -13.53 -5.51
C PHE A 55 14.09 -12.76 -4.26
N SER A 56 14.07 -11.43 -4.32
CA SER A 56 13.50 -10.61 -3.24
C SER A 56 12.06 -11.03 -2.91
N ARG A 57 11.21 -11.24 -3.94
CA ARG A 57 9.82 -11.68 -3.72
C ARG A 57 9.72 -13.08 -3.13
N VAL A 58 10.62 -13.99 -3.45
CA VAL A 58 10.65 -15.33 -2.82
C VAL A 58 10.90 -15.22 -1.32
N LEU A 59 11.75 -14.29 -0.88
CA LEU A 59 12.07 -14.10 0.53
C LEU A 59 10.94 -13.42 1.31
N PHE A 60 10.20 -12.50 0.66
CA PHE A 60 9.23 -11.63 1.35
C PHE A 60 7.76 -11.94 1.01
N GLU A 61 7.47 -12.46 -0.19
CA GLU A 61 6.11 -12.57 -0.74
C GLU A 61 5.81 -13.98 -1.28
N ARG A 62 6.38 -15.02 -0.69
CA ARG A 62 6.27 -16.38 -1.22
C ARG A 62 4.81 -16.82 -1.46
N ASP A 63 3.93 -16.58 -0.46
CA ASP A 63 2.51 -16.90 -0.57
C ASP A 63 1.80 -16.14 -1.70
N GLU A 64 2.26 -14.94 -2.04
CA GLU A 64 1.70 -14.17 -3.15
C GLU A 64 2.19 -14.68 -4.51
N LEU A 65 3.44 -15.12 -4.58
CA LEU A 65 3.98 -15.79 -5.78
C LEU A 65 3.20 -17.07 -6.08
N ASP A 66 2.96 -17.91 -5.07
CA ASP A 66 2.19 -19.14 -5.23
C ASP A 66 0.75 -18.86 -5.71
N ARG A 67 0.10 -17.84 -5.12
CA ARG A 67 -1.23 -17.39 -5.57
C ARG A 67 -1.23 -16.82 -6.98
N ALA A 68 -0.14 -16.16 -7.37
CA ALA A 68 0.04 -15.62 -8.72
C ALA A 68 0.34 -16.71 -9.76
N GLY A 69 0.56 -17.95 -9.31
CA GLY A 69 0.81 -19.12 -10.17
C GLY A 69 2.27 -19.31 -10.55
N PHE A 70 3.19 -18.73 -9.76
CA PHE A 70 4.60 -19.07 -9.87
C PHE A 70 4.82 -20.46 -9.26
N ASP A 71 5.71 -21.23 -9.86
CA ASP A 71 6.20 -22.48 -9.29
C ASP A 71 7.54 -22.21 -8.59
N VAL A 72 7.54 -22.28 -7.26
CA VAL A 72 8.72 -21.97 -6.43
C VAL A 72 9.13 -23.21 -5.67
N VAL A 73 10.21 -23.84 -6.10
CA VAL A 73 10.79 -25.05 -5.49
C VAL A 73 12.17 -24.72 -4.94
N ALA A 74 12.44 -25.20 -3.73
CA ALA A 74 13.78 -25.11 -3.13
C ALA A 74 14.01 -26.35 -2.28
N ALA A 75 15.26 -26.86 -2.25
CA ALA A 75 15.65 -27.94 -1.36
C ALA A 75 15.64 -27.46 0.10
N GLN A 76 16.07 -26.22 0.34
CA GLN A 76 16.07 -25.58 1.63
C GLN A 76 15.91 -24.06 1.49
N VAL A 77 15.11 -23.46 2.38
CA VAL A 77 15.10 -22.03 2.66
C VAL A 77 15.04 -21.87 4.18
N ALA A 78 16.21 -21.75 4.80
CA ALA A 78 16.32 -21.45 6.21
C ALA A 78 16.50 -19.96 6.40
N LEU A 79 15.50 -19.30 6.89
CA LEU A 79 15.44 -17.87 7.15
C LEU A 79 14.50 -17.63 8.34
N ASP A 80 14.96 -16.91 9.33
CA ASP A 80 14.06 -16.35 10.34
C ASP A 80 13.48 -15.04 9.80
N HIS A 81 12.23 -15.12 9.31
CA HIS A 81 11.51 -13.95 8.80
C HIS A 81 11.37 -12.83 9.85
N GLY A 82 11.41 -13.17 11.13
CA GLY A 82 11.45 -12.20 12.21
C GLY A 82 12.75 -11.39 12.28
N GLU A 83 13.84 -11.85 11.63
CA GLU A 83 15.14 -11.19 11.61
C GLU A 83 15.43 -10.44 10.29
N LEU A 84 14.58 -10.57 9.27
CA LEU A 84 14.80 -9.98 7.95
C LEU A 84 14.19 -8.58 7.85
N GLY A 85 15.00 -7.58 7.54
CA GLY A 85 14.61 -6.19 7.27
C GLY A 85 14.77 -5.82 5.80
N LEU A 86 13.86 -5.01 5.25
CA LEU A 86 13.84 -4.60 3.85
C LEU A 86 13.98 -3.09 3.68
N VAL A 87 14.94 -2.68 2.84
CA VAL A 87 15.00 -1.33 2.25
C VAL A 87 14.70 -1.46 0.77
N PRO A 88 13.48 -1.14 0.30
CA PRO A 88 13.11 -1.26 -1.10
C PRO A 88 13.70 -0.12 -1.94
N GLN A 89 13.82 -0.32 -3.24
CA GLN A 89 14.39 0.61 -4.21
C GLN A 89 13.67 1.97 -4.26
N ARG A 90 12.31 1.96 -4.16
CA ARG A 90 11.46 3.15 -4.20
C ARG A 90 10.39 3.09 -3.11
N GLY A 91 9.92 4.27 -2.68
CA GLY A 91 8.83 4.34 -1.72
C GLY A 91 9.18 3.80 -0.34
N ALA A 92 10.46 3.89 0.02
CA ALA A 92 10.95 3.33 1.26
C ALA A 92 10.30 3.92 2.52
N LEU A 93 9.81 5.16 2.46
CA LEU A 93 9.18 5.85 3.60
C LEU A 93 7.66 5.82 3.50
N PHE A 94 7.02 5.75 4.67
CA PHE A 94 5.57 5.81 4.80
C PHE A 94 5.13 7.27 4.73
N ASP A 95 4.39 7.64 3.68
CA ASP A 95 3.98 9.01 3.38
C ASP A 95 2.87 9.55 4.30
N HIS A 96 2.23 8.66 5.05
CA HIS A 96 1.24 9.02 6.08
C HIS A 96 1.88 9.34 7.44
N LEU A 97 3.18 9.15 7.56
CA LEU A 97 3.99 9.48 8.73
C LEU A 97 5.00 10.58 8.38
N ASP A 98 5.36 11.38 9.36
CA ASP A 98 6.53 12.26 9.28
C ASP A 98 7.83 11.46 9.44
N VAL A 99 8.99 12.11 9.34
CA VAL A 99 10.30 11.46 9.48
C VAL A 99 10.41 10.75 10.82
N ARG A 100 10.04 11.43 11.90
CA ARG A 100 10.04 10.88 13.26
C ARG A 100 9.14 9.65 13.39
N GLY A 101 7.92 9.74 12.88
CA GLY A 101 6.93 8.65 12.91
C GLY A 101 7.39 7.41 12.17
N ASN A 102 8.13 7.55 11.06
CA ASN A 102 8.74 6.44 10.34
C ASN A 102 9.73 5.65 11.23
N LEU A 103 10.56 6.34 12.01
CA LEU A 103 11.52 5.71 12.93
C LEU A 103 10.83 5.14 14.16
N GLU A 104 9.92 5.90 14.79
CA GLU A 104 9.17 5.46 15.95
C GLU A 104 8.33 4.20 15.68
N LEU A 105 7.77 4.07 14.47
CA LEU A 105 7.05 2.87 14.08
C LEU A 105 7.96 1.64 14.17
N ALA A 106 9.13 1.70 13.56
CA ALA A 106 10.09 0.59 13.56
C ALA A 106 10.55 0.22 14.98
N MET A 107 10.90 1.20 15.79
CA MET A 107 11.31 1.01 17.18
C MET A 107 10.21 0.41 18.05
N ARG A 108 8.95 0.83 17.83
CA ARG A 108 7.80 0.35 18.59
C ARG A 108 7.50 -1.11 18.32
N TYR A 109 7.65 -1.56 17.07
CA TYR A 109 7.42 -2.95 16.70
C TYR A 109 8.64 -3.86 16.99
N ALA A 110 9.79 -3.26 17.26
CA ALA A 110 10.98 -3.96 17.77
C ALA A 110 11.00 -4.04 19.30
N ASP A 111 10.03 -3.45 20.00
CA ASP A 111 10.02 -3.25 21.46
C ASP A 111 11.33 -2.64 21.98
N ALA A 112 11.94 -1.76 21.18
CA ALA A 112 13.23 -1.14 21.45
C ALA A 112 13.12 0.39 21.30
N PRO A 113 12.45 1.07 22.25
CA PRO A 113 12.33 2.51 22.23
C PRO A 113 13.71 3.17 22.34
N ASP A 114 13.95 4.14 21.46
CA ASP A 114 15.18 4.92 21.38
C ASP A 114 14.85 6.32 20.85
N ASP A 115 15.84 7.22 20.80
CA ASP A 115 15.66 8.54 20.24
C ASP A 115 15.79 8.50 18.71
N PRO A 116 14.75 8.90 17.95
CA PRO A 116 14.83 8.99 16.49
C PRO A 116 15.98 9.85 15.98
N ALA A 117 16.35 10.90 16.70
CA ALA A 117 17.45 11.79 16.33
C ALA A 117 18.79 11.06 16.25
N ARG A 118 19.06 10.16 17.19
CA ARG A 118 20.29 9.34 17.20
C ARG A 118 20.39 8.41 15.99
N TRP A 119 19.27 7.87 15.52
CA TRP A 119 19.25 7.04 14.31
C TRP A 119 19.52 7.85 13.06
N LEU A 120 19.08 9.11 13.01
CA LEU A 120 19.42 10.02 11.91
C LEU A 120 20.90 10.38 11.92
N GLU A 121 21.49 10.67 13.08
CA GLU A 121 22.93 10.91 13.22
C GLU A 121 23.76 9.72 12.72
N ARG A 122 23.38 8.50 13.08
CA ARG A 122 24.06 7.27 12.64
C ARG A 122 24.13 7.13 11.12
N VAL A 123 23.14 7.63 10.41
CA VAL A 123 23.11 7.61 8.94
C VAL A 123 23.60 8.94 8.33
N GLY A 124 24.26 9.79 9.12
CA GLY A 124 24.83 11.06 8.68
C GLY A 124 23.79 12.06 8.21
N LEU A 125 22.62 12.10 8.87
CA LEU A 125 21.57 13.09 8.67
C LEU A 125 21.50 14.04 9.86
N ASP A 126 20.98 15.25 9.60
CA ASP A 126 20.71 16.21 10.64
C ASP A 126 19.64 15.68 11.62
N PRO A 127 19.92 15.59 12.93
CA PRO A 127 18.97 15.18 13.96
C PRO A 127 17.68 16.04 13.98
N ALA A 128 17.79 17.31 13.57
CA ALA A 128 16.65 18.21 13.48
C ALA A 128 15.54 17.72 12.53
N LEU A 129 15.85 16.82 11.58
CA LEU A 129 14.84 16.17 10.75
C LEU A 129 13.88 15.29 11.56
N ALA A 130 14.23 14.89 12.78
CA ALA A 130 13.33 14.20 13.70
C ALA A 130 12.33 15.15 14.41
N ALA A 131 12.32 16.44 14.09
CA ALA A 131 11.32 17.37 14.63
C ALA A 131 9.90 16.91 14.23
N PRO A 132 8.92 17.00 15.17
CA PRO A 132 7.54 16.64 14.86
C PRO A 132 6.99 17.41 13.67
N GLY A 133 6.30 16.71 12.78
CA GLY A 133 5.68 17.30 11.59
C GLY A 133 6.63 17.50 10.39
N THR A 134 7.87 17.06 10.45
CA THR A 134 8.80 17.10 9.29
C THR A 134 8.33 16.13 8.20
N PRO A 135 7.79 16.62 7.05
CA PRO A 135 7.19 15.76 6.05
C PRO A 135 8.26 14.97 5.28
N VAL A 136 8.00 13.69 5.02
CA VAL A 136 8.92 12.87 4.20
C VAL A 136 9.03 13.34 2.75
N SER A 137 8.00 14.02 2.24
CA SER A 137 7.98 14.59 0.87
C SER A 137 8.94 15.76 0.69
N GLY A 138 9.42 16.38 1.77
CA GLY A 138 10.40 17.46 1.74
C GLY A 138 11.85 16.98 1.68
N LEU A 139 12.09 15.68 1.81
CA LEU A 139 13.42 15.10 1.78
C LEU A 139 13.96 14.97 0.35
N SER A 140 15.26 15.23 0.18
CA SER A 140 15.94 14.82 -1.07
C SER A 140 15.97 13.28 -1.17
N GLY A 141 16.08 12.74 -2.40
CA GLY A 141 16.12 11.29 -2.61
C GLY A 141 17.16 10.58 -1.74
N GLY A 142 18.36 11.15 -1.60
CA GLY A 142 19.41 10.61 -0.75
C GLY A 142 19.13 10.73 0.75
N GLN A 143 18.40 11.76 1.19
CA GLN A 143 17.94 11.85 2.58
C GLN A 143 16.87 10.80 2.86
N ALA A 144 15.87 10.68 1.98
CA ALA A 144 14.81 9.68 2.10
C ALA A 144 15.38 8.25 2.17
N GLN A 145 16.37 7.94 1.32
CA GLN A 145 17.04 6.64 1.33
C GLN A 145 17.76 6.38 2.68
N ARG A 146 18.49 7.36 3.20
CA ARG A 146 19.16 7.23 4.49
C ARG A 146 18.20 7.13 5.67
N VAL A 147 17.07 7.86 5.65
CA VAL A 147 16.01 7.67 6.64
C VAL A 147 15.42 6.26 6.57
N ALA A 148 15.24 5.71 5.36
CA ALA A 148 14.76 4.33 5.19
C ALA A 148 15.77 3.31 5.77
N VAL A 149 17.06 3.50 5.55
CA VAL A 149 18.11 2.68 6.17
C VAL A 149 18.05 2.84 7.69
N ALA A 150 18.00 4.06 8.22
CA ALA A 150 17.89 4.31 9.67
C ALA A 150 16.67 3.60 10.29
N ARG A 151 15.51 3.63 9.60
CA ARG A 151 14.30 2.94 10.03
C ARG A 151 14.50 1.43 10.14
N VAL A 152 15.12 0.81 9.14
CA VAL A 152 15.35 -0.64 9.17
C VAL A 152 16.40 -0.99 10.23
N LEU A 153 17.44 -0.20 10.42
CA LEU A 153 18.39 -0.38 11.52
C LEU A 153 17.72 -0.26 12.89
N ALA A 154 16.82 0.72 13.07
CA ALA A 154 16.06 0.93 14.31
C ALA A 154 15.08 -0.24 14.60
N SER A 155 14.70 -1.03 13.61
CA SER A 155 13.88 -2.24 13.80
C SER A 155 14.66 -3.44 14.38
N ARG A 156 15.97 -3.29 14.58
CA ARG A 156 16.86 -4.31 15.15
C ARG A 156 16.85 -5.66 14.43
N ARG A 157 16.52 -5.67 13.13
CA ARG A 157 16.63 -6.84 12.29
C ARG A 157 18.09 -7.20 12.05
N ARG A 158 18.39 -8.50 12.10
CA ARG A 158 19.78 -8.97 12.03
C ARG A 158 20.26 -9.23 10.60
N LEU A 159 19.37 -9.42 9.65
CA LEU A 159 19.66 -9.56 8.23
C LEU A 159 18.97 -8.44 7.45
N LEU A 160 19.74 -7.61 6.77
CA LEU A 160 19.25 -6.50 5.96
C LEU A 160 19.20 -6.91 4.48
N PHE A 161 18.09 -6.68 3.82
CA PHE A 161 17.96 -6.79 2.38
C PHE A 161 17.82 -5.38 1.81
N LEU A 162 18.82 -4.94 1.03
CA LEU A 162 18.91 -3.61 0.43
C LEU A 162 18.71 -3.75 -1.09
N ASP A 163 17.56 -3.32 -1.60
CA ASP A 163 17.23 -3.43 -3.03
C ASP A 163 17.56 -2.11 -3.73
N GLU A 164 18.63 -2.10 -4.53
CA GLU A 164 19.13 -0.97 -5.31
C GLU A 164 19.29 0.33 -4.49
N PRO A 165 20.01 0.31 -3.36
CA PRO A 165 20.03 1.43 -2.42
C PRO A 165 20.78 2.67 -2.91
N SER A 166 21.53 2.57 -4.02
CA SER A 166 22.30 3.67 -4.63
C SER A 166 21.58 4.40 -5.76
N VAL A 167 20.38 3.95 -6.15
CA VAL A 167 19.66 4.56 -7.28
C VAL A 167 19.43 6.06 -7.07
N GLY A 168 19.88 6.86 -8.05
CA GLY A 168 19.75 8.33 -8.03
C GLY A 168 20.74 9.06 -7.14
N LEU A 169 21.76 8.36 -6.65
CA LEU A 169 22.87 8.97 -5.91
C LEU A 169 24.06 9.29 -6.84
N ASP A 170 24.73 10.40 -6.57
CA ASP A 170 26.02 10.69 -7.19
C ASP A 170 27.15 9.82 -6.61
N PRO A 171 28.29 9.69 -7.30
CA PRO A 171 29.38 8.80 -6.87
C PRO A 171 29.91 9.07 -5.46
N GLN A 172 29.90 10.33 -5.00
CA GLN A 172 30.35 10.66 -3.64
C GLN A 172 29.36 10.17 -2.59
N ARG A 173 28.05 10.28 -2.88
CA ARG A 173 27.00 9.79 -2.00
C ARG A 173 26.95 8.27 -1.97
N VAL A 174 27.23 7.60 -3.10
CA VAL A 174 27.39 6.13 -3.14
C VAL A 174 28.50 5.67 -2.21
N ARG A 175 29.67 6.32 -2.24
CA ARG A 175 30.79 6.02 -1.33
C ARG A 175 30.40 6.21 0.15
N ARG A 176 29.69 7.30 0.47
CA ARG A 176 29.19 7.55 1.84
C ARG A 176 28.20 6.48 2.28
N LEU A 177 27.31 6.05 1.37
CA LEU A 177 26.36 4.97 1.64
C LEU A 177 27.08 3.64 1.86
N ALA A 178 28.08 3.31 1.07
CA ALA A 178 28.91 2.11 1.25
C ALA A 178 29.55 2.08 2.65
N ARG A 179 30.19 3.18 3.04
CA ARG A 179 30.79 3.34 4.37
C ARG A 179 29.77 3.15 5.49
N LEU A 180 28.64 3.82 5.37
CA LEU A 180 27.55 3.70 6.32
C LEU A 180 27.08 2.25 6.50
N ILE A 181 26.81 1.53 5.40
CA ILE A 181 26.39 0.13 5.46
C ILE A 181 27.42 -0.71 6.19
N ARG A 182 28.70 -0.58 5.85
CA ARG A 182 29.79 -1.33 6.50
C ARG A 182 29.94 -1.00 7.98
N GLU A 183 29.92 0.26 8.34
CA GLU A 183 30.01 0.71 9.73
C GLU A 183 28.85 0.16 10.57
N GLN A 184 27.63 0.23 10.05
CA GLN A 184 26.45 -0.25 10.77
C GLN A 184 26.41 -1.77 10.87
N VAL A 185 26.79 -2.50 9.81
CA VAL A 185 26.91 -3.96 9.84
C VAL A 185 27.90 -4.40 10.90
N ARG A 186 29.08 -3.78 10.95
CA ARG A 186 30.11 -4.09 11.96
C ARG A 186 29.68 -3.67 13.38
N ALA A 187 29.18 -2.44 13.54
CA ALA A 187 28.84 -1.89 14.85
C ALA A 187 27.66 -2.61 15.55
N LEU A 188 26.72 -3.13 14.77
CA LEU A 188 25.51 -3.77 15.27
C LEU A 188 25.52 -5.31 15.12
N GLY A 189 26.59 -5.89 14.57
CA GLY A 189 26.69 -7.34 14.32
C GLY A 189 25.63 -7.86 13.34
N LEU A 190 25.28 -7.04 12.33
CA LEU A 190 24.27 -7.36 11.32
C LEU A 190 24.90 -8.13 10.17
N SER A 191 24.05 -8.71 9.31
CA SER A 191 24.43 -9.20 7.99
C SER A 191 23.62 -8.47 6.93
N ALA A 192 24.11 -8.39 5.70
CA ALA A 192 23.37 -7.71 4.65
C ALA A 192 23.44 -8.44 3.30
N ILE A 193 22.35 -8.38 2.58
CA ILE A 193 22.27 -8.72 1.15
C ILE A 193 22.01 -7.41 0.42
N VAL A 194 22.92 -7.01 -0.46
CA VAL A 194 22.79 -5.80 -1.27
C VAL A 194 22.60 -6.21 -2.71
N VAL A 195 21.42 -5.91 -3.24
CA VAL A 195 21.10 -6.12 -4.66
C VAL A 195 21.39 -4.82 -5.39
N THR A 196 22.28 -4.83 -6.36
CA THR A 196 22.62 -3.60 -7.10
C THR A 196 23.22 -3.90 -8.47
N HIS A 197 23.21 -2.91 -9.35
CA HIS A 197 23.99 -2.86 -10.57
C HIS A 197 25.14 -1.83 -10.46
N ASP A 198 25.24 -1.14 -9.35
CA ASP A 198 26.26 -0.13 -9.08
C ASP A 198 27.55 -0.78 -8.62
N VAL A 199 28.53 -0.77 -9.50
CA VAL A 199 29.86 -1.36 -9.28
C VAL A 199 30.61 -0.68 -8.14
N ALA A 200 30.42 0.64 -7.96
CA ALA A 200 31.09 1.40 -6.91
C ALA A 200 30.56 1.03 -5.52
N LEU A 201 29.24 0.85 -5.39
CA LEU A 201 28.63 0.34 -4.17
C LEU A 201 29.09 -1.09 -3.90
N ALA A 202 29.02 -1.96 -4.92
CA ALA A 202 29.41 -3.36 -4.80
C ALA A 202 30.86 -3.50 -4.31
N ALA A 203 31.80 -2.82 -4.96
CA ALA A 203 33.20 -2.82 -4.55
C ALA A 203 33.42 -2.29 -3.13
N GLY A 204 32.61 -1.29 -2.72
CA GLY A 204 32.72 -0.67 -1.40
C GLY A 204 32.29 -1.58 -0.25
N VAL A 205 31.25 -2.40 -0.44
CA VAL A 205 30.59 -3.09 0.69
C VAL A 205 30.79 -4.60 0.75
N ALA A 206 31.10 -5.27 -0.38
CA ALA A 206 31.00 -6.70 -0.49
C ALA A 206 32.11 -7.47 0.25
N ASP A 207 31.72 -8.42 1.10
CA ASP A 207 32.61 -9.50 1.54
C ASP A 207 32.64 -10.62 0.49
N ARG A 208 31.49 -10.93 -0.13
CA ARG A 208 31.39 -11.81 -1.31
C ARG A 208 30.51 -11.18 -2.39
N LEU A 209 30.91 -11.44 -3.62
CA LEU A 209 30.23 -10.94 -4.82
C LEU A 209 29.62 -12.09 -5.59
N PHE A 210 28.37 -11.92 -5.98
CA PHE A 210 27.66 -12.87 -6.80
C PHE A 210 27.05 -12.17 -8.01
N LEU A 211 27.02 -12.84 -9.14
CA LEU A 211 26.33 -12.45 -10.35
C LEU A 211 25.15 -13.39 -10.59
N LEU A 212 23.95 -12.82 -10.73
CA LEU A 212 22.80 -13.57 -11.21
C LEU A 212 22.82 -13.57 -12.75
N SER A 213 23.25 -14.69 -13.32
CA SER A 213 23.43 -14.84 -14.76
C SER A 213 22.08 -14.92 -15.47
N LEU A 214 21.91 -14.12 -16.53
CA LEU A 214 20.73 -14.19 -17.42
C LEU A 214 20.73 -15.47 -18.27
N GLU A 215 21.90 -15.95 -18.64
CA GLU A 215 22.07 -17.14 -19.48
C GLU A 215 21.78 -18.42 -18.70
N HIS A 216 22.53 -18.62 -17.63
CA HIS A 216 22.43 -19.85 -16.83
C HIS A 216 21.30 -19.81 -15.80
N ARG A 217 20.72 -18.62 -15.53
CA ARG A 217 19.67 -18.39 -14.52
C ARG A 217 20.07 -18.88 -13.13
N ARG A 218 21.38 -18.85 -12.86
CA ARG A 218 22.04 -19.31 -11.66
C ARG A 218 22.78 -18.17 -10.99
N LEU A 219 23.10 -18.36 -9.73
CA LEU A 219 23.94 -17.46 -8.98
C LEU A 219 25.40 -17.92 -9.08
N GLU A 220 26.26 -17.09 -9.65
CA GLU A 220 27.67 -17.36 -9.83
C GLU A 220 28.49 -16.47 -8.93
N GLN A 221 29.37 -17.06 -8.13
CA GLN A 221 30.27 -16.29 -7.28
C GLN A 221 31.40 -15.69 -8.12
N LEU A 222 31.47 -14.36 -8.15
CA LEU A 222 32.53 -13.64 -8.85
C LEU A 222 33.80 -13.61 -8.01
N PHE A 223 34.95 -13.83 -8.66
CA PHE A 223 36.28 -13.67 -8.07
C PHE A 223 36.49 -14.41 -6.73
N ALA A 224 35.90 -15.60 -6.56
CA ALA A 224 35.85 -16.32 -5.29
C ALA A 224 37.22 -16.46 -4.59
N ALA A 225 38.31 -16.72 -5.35
CA ALA A 225 39.66 -16.85 -4.84
C ALA A 225 40.48 -15.54 -4.83
N GLU A 226 40.06 -14.54 -5.59
CA GLU A 226 40.82 -13.30 -5.82
C GLU A 226 40.22 -12.09 -5.08
N TRP A 227 38.93 -12.13 -4.74
CA TRP A 227 38.27 -11.01 -4.13
C TRP A 227 38.85 -10.69 -2.74
N PRO A 228 39.47 -9.54 -2.55
CA PRO A 228 40.15 -9.22 -1.30
C PRO A 228 39.25 -8.66 -0.21
N GLY A 229 37.94 -8.64 -0.43
CA GLY A 229 36.95 -8.05 0.46
C GLY A 229 36.64 -6.57 0.14
N PRO A 230 35.86 -5.90 0.98
CA PRO A 230 35.37 -4.54 0.74
C PRO A 230 36.50 -3.52 0.56
N MET A 231 36.32 -2.66 -0.48
CA MET A 231 37.33 -1.68 -0.92
C MET A 231 37.18 -0.31 -0.29
N GLU A 232 36.32 -0.15 0.70
CA GLU A 232 35.98 1.16 1.22
C GLU A 232 37.17 1.88 1.86
N ASP A 233 37.96 1.16 2.65
CA ASP A 233 39.13 1.69 3.36
C ASP A 233 40.44 1.54 2.57
N ARG A 234 40.38 1.07 1.29
CA ARG A 234 41.54 0.86 0.44
C ARG A 234 41.88 2.04 -0.43
N ALA A 235 43.11 2.05 -0.95
CA ALA A 235 43.60 3.09 -1.85
C ALA A 235 42.70 3.24 -3.09
N ASP A 236 42.52 4.48 -3.58
CA ASP A 236 41.67 4.77 -4.73
C ASP A 236 42.11 4.04 -6.00
N THR A 237 43.41 3.78 -6.15
CA THR A 237 43.97 3.01 -7.28
C THR A 237 43.54 1.54 -7.25
N GLU A 238 43.58 0.90 -6.11
CA GLU A 238 43.16 -0.50 -5.93
C GLU A 238 41.65 -0.62 -6.13
N ARG A 239 40.88 0.31 -5.56
CA ARG A 239 39.45 0.40 -5.76
C ARG A 239 39.10 0.59 -7.24
N GLY A 240 39.77 1.51 -7.93
CA GLY A 240 39.57 1.75 -9.35
C GLY A 240 39.82 0.52 -10.22
N HIS A 241 40.87 -0.23 -9.94
CA HIS A 241 41.19 -1.48 -10.61
C HIS A 241 40.06 -2.51 -10.46
N TRP A 242 39.57 -2.73 -9.23
CA TRP A 242 38.50 -3.69 -8.97
C TRP A 242 37.14 -3.23 -9.53
N MET A 243 36.86 -1.94 -9.50
CA MET A 243 35.66 -1.40 -10.14
C MET A 243 35.67 -1.64 -11.66
N LEU A 244 36.84 -1.52 -12.31
CA LEU A 244 36.98 -1.81 -13.73
C LEU A 244 36.74 -3.31 -14.01
N ARG A 245 37.37 -4.19 -13.25
CA ARG A 245 37.17 -5.65 -13.38
C ARG A 245 35.72 -6.08 -13.16
N LEU A 246 35.04 -5.47 -12.16
CA LEU A 246 33.62 -5.71 -11.91
C LEU A 246 32.73 -5.19 -13.06
N ALA A 247 33.06 -4.01 -13.59
CA ALA A 247 32.35 -3.44 -14.74
C ALA A 247 32.50 -4.32 -15.98
N GLU A 248 33.72 -4.79 -16.28
CA GLU A 248 34.01 -5.71 -17.40
C GLU A 248 33.24 -7.02 -17.24
N ALA A 249 33.25 -7.61 -16.03
CA ALA A 249 32.47 -8.82 -15.75
C ALA A 249 30.97 -8.61 -15.93
N LEU A 250 30.45 -7.46 -15.53
CA LEU A 250 29.04 -7.13 -15.71
C LEU A 250 28.69 -6.88 -17.17
N ILE A 251 29.53 -6.16 -17.92
CA ILE A 251 29.34 -5.85 -19.35
C ILE A 251 29.40 -7.13 -20.19
N SER A 252 30.38 -8.01 -19.96
CA SER A 252 30.49 -9.27 -20.71
C SER A 252 29.20 -10.10 -20.62
N HIS A 253 28.56 -10.11 -19.46
CA HIS A 253 27.28 -10.80 -19.26
C HIS A 253 26.06 -10.05 -19.83
N LEU A 254 26.17 -8.75 -20.08
CA LEU A 254 25.10 -7.96 -20.71
C LEU A 254 25.19 -7.98 -22.24
N ASP A 255 26.40 -7.89 -22.82
CA ASP A 255 26.61 -7.82 -24.26
C ASP A 255 26.27 -9.12 -24.98
N GLU A 256 26.49 -10.28 -24.35
CA GLU A 256 26.13 -11.58 -24.94
C GLU A 256 24.61 -11.75 -25.14
N HIS A 257 23.77 -10.93 -24.45
CA HIS A 257 22.31 -11.14 -24.37
C HIS A 257 21.46 -9.87 -24.52
N GLY A 258 22.05 -8.74 -24.93
CA GLY A 258 21.45 -7.39 -24.91
C GLY A 258 20.15 -7.21 -25.70
N ASP A 259 19.81 -8.08 -26.66
CA ASP A 259 18.64 -7.91 -27.52
C ASP A 259 17.62 -9.06 -27.50
N ARG A 260 17.82 -10.09 -26.69
CA ARG A 260 16.86 -11.20 -26.58
C ARG A 260 15.86 -11.00 -25.45
N VAL A 261 15.16 -9.88 -25.45
CA VAL A 261 13.86 -9.81 -24.76
C VAL A 261 12.90 -10.69 -25.53
N ALA A 262 12.73 -11.95 -25.10
CA ALA A 262 11.73 -12.83 -25.67
C ALA A 262 10.37 -12.11 -25.66
N PRO A 263 9.62 -12.09 -26.78
CA PRO A 263 8.33 -11.44 -26.83
C PRO A 263 7.47 -11.95 -25.69
N ARG A 264 6.80 -11.02 -25.00
CA ARG A 264 5.81 -11.35 -23.96
C ARG A 264 4.66 -12.12 -24.62
N THR A 265 4.82 -13.40 -24.82
CA THR A 265 3.69 -14.27 -25.12
C THR A 265 2.89 -14.33 -23.83
N ALA A 266 1.77 -13.62 -23.82
CA ALA A 266 0.83 -13.68 -22.71
C ALA A 266 0.25 -15.11 -22.65
N HIS A 267 0.95 -16.01 -21.97
CA HIS A 267 0.37 -17.27 -21.56
C HIS A 267 -0.71 -16.94 -20.54
N ARG A 268 -1.96 -16.99 -20.98
CA ARG A 268 -3.09 -16.90 -20.06
C ARG A 268 -3.08 -18.20 -19.26
N PRO A 269 -2.93 -18.15 -17.94
CA PRO A 269 -3.04 -19.36 -17.12
C PRO A 269 -4.41 -20.00 -17.39
N PRO A 270 -4.52 -21.33 -17.33
CA PRO A 270 -5.78 -22.03 -17.55
C PRO A 270 -6.86 -21.48 -16.63
N LEU A 271 -8.01 -21.12 -17.20
CA LEU A 271 -9.16 -20.57 -16.50
C LEU A 271 -9.64 -21.61 -15.48
N ARG A 272 -9.22 -21.49 -14.25
CA ARG A 272 -9.81 -22.21 -13.13
C ARG A 272 -11.14 -21.52 -12.79
N PRO A 273 -12.31 -22.18 -12.93
CA PRO A 273 -13.61 -21.52 -12.84
C PRO A 273 -13.83 -20.75 -11.52
N TRP A 274 -13.26 -21.17 -10.41
CA TRP A 274 -13.33 -20.46 -9.14
C TRP A 274 -12.50 -19.16 -9.10
N ARG A 275 -11.49 -18.97 -9.97
CA ARG A 275 -10.76 -17.70 -10.06
C ARG A 275 -11.62 -16.56 -10.60
N VAL A 276 -12.67 -16.87 -11.35
CA VAL A 276 -13.64 -15.87 -11.82
C VAL A 276 -14.48 -15.32 -10.65
N LEU A 277 -14.74 -16.15 -9.64
CA LEU A 277 -15.50 -15.75 -8.44
C LEU A 277 -14.64 -15.14 -7.33
N GLU A 278 -13.33 -15.30 -7.39
CA GLU A 278 -12.41 -14.78 -6.37
C GLU A 278 -12.50 -13.24 -6.17
N PRO A 279 -12.63 -12.41 -7.22
CA PRO A 279 -12.83 -10.97 -7.06
C PRO A 279 -14.10 -10.62 -6.29
N LEU A 280 -15.17 -11.41 -6.43
CA LEU A 280 -16.44 -11.20 -5.71
C LEU A 280 -16.33 -11.53 -4.22
N GLY A 281 -15.52 -12.53 -3.85
CA GLY A 281 -15.31 -12.94 -2.45
C GLY A 281 -14.32 -12.05 -1.68
N ARG A 282 -13.48 -11.29 -2.36
CA ARG A 282 -12.45 -10.42 -1.75
C ARG A 282 -13.01 -9.36 -0.79
N PRO A 283 -14.03 -8.56 -1.13
CA PRO A 283 -14.61 -7.57 -0.23
C PRO A 283 -15.11 -8.18 1.06
N PHE A 284 -15.75 -9.36 1.01
CA PHE A 284 -16.24 -10.07 2.20
C PHE A 284 -15.09 -10.57 3.09
N ARG A 285 -14.01 -11.06 2.51
CA ARG A 285 -12.81 -11.43 3.28
C ARG A 285 -12.17 -10.23 3.97
N VAL A 286 -12.10 -9.08 3.28
CA VAL A 286 -11.59 -7.84 3.88
C VAL A 286 -12.49 -7.38 5.02
N ALA A 287 -13.80 -7.40 4.84
CA ALA A 287 -14.76 -7.08 5.90
C ALA A 287 -14.56 -7.98 7.12
N GLY A 288 -14.47 -9.31 6.92
CA GLY A 288 -14.24 -10.28 8.00
C GLY A 288 -12.91 -10.06 8.72
N THR A 289 -11.82 -9.84 7.99
CA THR A 289 -10.51 -9.54 8.58
C THR A 289 -10.50 -8.20 9.31
N ALA A 290 -11.06 -7.15 8.73
CA ALA A 290 -11.14 -5.84 9.37
C ALA A 290 -11.98 -5.88 10.64
N LEU A 291 -13.13 -6.56 10.62
CA LEU A 291 -13.99 -6.73 11.78
C LEU A 291 -13.29 -7.49 12.92
N ALA A 292 -12.51 -8.52 12.59
CA ALA A 292 -11.76 -9.31 13.57
C ALA A 292 -10.56 -8.54 14.15
N LEU A 293 -9.89 -7.72 13.33
CA LEU A 293 -8.65 -7.04 13.70
C LEU A 293 -8.88 -5.64 14.31
N ALA A 294 -9.92 -4.90 13.88
CA ALA A 294 -10.18 -3.54 14.32
C ALA A 294 -10.30 -3.40 15.85
N PRO A 295 -11.05 -4.23 16.59
CA PRO A 295 -11.15 -4.10 18.04
C PRO A 295 -9.80 -4.35 18.73
N ARG A 296 -9.02 -5.34 18.24
CA ARG A 296 -7.71 -5.67 18.80
C ARG A 296 -6.71 -4.52 18.57
N GLN A 297 -6.73 -3.93 17.38
CA GLN A 297 -5.88 -2.80 17.01
C GLN A 297 -6.27 -1.54 17.82
N LEU A 298 -7.55 -1.27 17.93
CA LEU A 298 -8.05 -0.12 18.68
C LEU A 298 -7.64 -0.17 20.16
N VAL A 299 -7.59 -1.35 20.77
CA VAL A 299 -7.20 -1.52 22.18
C VAL A 299 -5.69 -1.56 22.36
N ARG A 300 -4.98 -2.34 21.53
CA ARG A 300 -3.54 -2.60 21.71
C ARG A 300 -2.62 -1.57 21.05
N ARG A 301 -3.06 -0.95 19.95
CA ARG A 301 -2.27 -0.06 19.09
C ARG A 301 -3.09 1.19 18.70
N THR A 302 -3.75 1.81 19.67
CA THR A 302 -4.66 2.96 19.48
C THR A 302 -4.04 4.08 18.65
N ARG A 303 -2.76 4.41 18.91
CA ARG A 303 -2.05 5.49 18.19
C ARG A 303 -1.92 5.18 16.71
N ASP A 304 -1.52 3.96 16.37
CA ASP A 304 -1.34 3.53 14.98
C ASP A 304 -2.67 3.49 14.25
N PHE A 305 -3.70 2.92 14.88
CA PHE A 305 -5.05 2.90 14.36
C PHE A 305 -5.57 4.31 14.09
N ALA A 306 -5.43 5.21 15.08
CA ALA A 306 -5.89 6.60 14.98
C ALA A 306 -5.17 7.37 13.88
N THR A 307 -3.86 7.15 13.68
CA THR A 307 -3.06 7.83 12.65
C THR A 307 -3.57 7.49 11.25
N VAL A 308 -3.77 6.20 10.95
CA VAL A 308 -4.28 5.75 9.66
C VAL A 308 -5.74 6.16 9.47
N ALA A 309 -6.59 5.97 10.50
CA ALA A 309 -7.99 6.35 10.46
C ALA A 309 -8.17 7.86 10.25
N ALA A 310 -7.40 8.70 10.95
CA ALA A 310 -7.45 10.16 10.78
C ALA A 310 -7.06 10.59 9.37
N ARG A 311 -6.04 9.97 8.77
CA ARG A 311 -5.66 10.23 7.38
C ARG A 311 -6.80 9.89 6.42
N VAL A 312 -7.39 8.71 6.56
CA VAL A 312 -8.51 8.29 5.70
C VAL A 312 -9.71 9.21 5.90
N LEU A 313 -10.09 9.55 7.13
CA LEU A 313 -11.16 10.51 7.42
C LEU A 313 -10.89 11.90 6.83
N ALA A 314 -9.66 12.40 6.97
CA ALA A 314 -9.29 13.67 6.36
C ALA A 314 -9.45 13.65 4.83
N GLN A 315 -9.08 12.55 4.20
CA GLN A 315 -9.11 12.39 2.75
C GLN A 315 -10.53 12.11 2.22
N THR A 316 -11.35 11.35 2.95
CA THR A 316 -12.67 10.90 2.49
C THR A 316 -13.82 11.79 2.94
N PHE A 317 -13.65 12.54 4.03
CA PHE A 317 -14.68 13.40 4.60
C PHE A 317 -14.28 14.88 4.63
N LEU A 318 -13.17 15.23 5.33
CA LEU A 318 -12.86 16.63 5.58
C LEU A 318 -12.50 17.42 4.31
N ARG A 319 -11.64 16.87 3.46
CA ARG A 319 -11.23 17.56 2.23
C ARG A 319 -12.38 17.73 1.24
N PRO A 320 -13.20 16.70 0.93
CA PRO A 320 -14.31 16.83 -0.01
C PRO A 320 -15.59 17.38 0.63
N LEU A 321 -15.62 17.74 1.91
CA LEU A 321 -16.78 18.24 2.63
C LEU A 321 -17.47 19.44 1.91
N PRO A 322 -16.75 20.48 1.44
CA PRO A 322 -17.41 21.59 0.71
C PRO A 322 -18.10 21.12 -0.57
N PHE A 323 -17.49 20.17 -1.29
CA PHE A 323 -18.08 19.57 -2.47
C PHE A 323 -19.41 18.88 -2.16
N TYR A 324 -19.44 18.01 -1.13
CA TYR A 324 -20.67 17.31 -0.74
C TYR A 324 -21.76 18.28 -0.26
N ALA A 325 -21.39 19.31 0.51
CA ALA A 325 -22.34 20.31 1.00
C ALA A 325 -22.98 21.07 -0.15
N ILE A 326 -22.20 21.57 -1.11
CA ILE A 326 -22.72 22.31 -2.26
C ILE A 326 -23.59 21.42 -3.14
N VAL A 327 -23.07 20.23 -3.52
CA VAL A 327 -23.76 19.33 -4.44
C VAL A 327 -25.08 18.83 -3.85
N SER A 328 -25.14 18.51 -2.55
CA SER A 328 -26.37 18.05 -1.91
C SER A 328 -27.46 19.11 -1.90
N VAL A 329 -27.10 20.37 -1.65
CA VAL A 329 -28.04 21.50 -1.69
C VAL A 329 -28.58 21.72 -3.12
N LEU A 330 -27.68 21.71 -4.11
CA LEU A 330 -28.06 21.88 -5.52
C LEU A 330 -28.97 20.74 -6.00
N ILE A 331 -28.68 19.50 -5.64
CA ILE A 331 -29.52 18.35 -6.01
C ILE A 331 -30.88 18.45 -5.32
N GLY A 332 -30.90 18.75 -4.02
CA GLY A 332 -32.15 18.92 -3.27
C GLY A 332 -33.04 20.01 -3.86
N TYR A 333 -32.45 21.17 -4.21
CA TYR A 333 -33.12 22.24 -4.91
C TYR A 333 -33.65 21.78 -6.27
N THR A 334 -32.78 21.22 -7.11
CA THR A 334 -33.14 20.86 -8.50
C THR A 334 -34.23 19.80 -8.55
N VAL A 335 -34.10 18.74 -7.74
CA VAL A 335 -35.10 17.65 -7.71
C VAL A 335 -36.48 18.20 -7.35
N LEU A 336 -36.59 18.91 -6.24
CA LEU A 336 -37.86 19.43 -5.77
C LEU A 336 -38.42 20.50 -6.72
N TYR A 337 -37.56 21.36 -7.30
CA TYR A 337 -37.95 22.35 -8.29
C TYR A 337 -38.50 21.70 -9.58
N VAL A 338 -37.81 20.70 -10.12
CA VAL A 338 -38.25 19.97 -11.32
C VAL A 338 -39.58 19.29 -11.07
N ILE A 339 -39.73 18.60 -9.94
CA ILE A 339 -41.01 17.95 -9.58
C ILE A 339 -42.14 18.98 -9.49
N SER A 340 -41.90 20.15 -8.91
CA SER A 340 -42.90 21.22 -8.80
C SER A 340 -43.37 21.75 -10.18
N LYS A 341 -42.59 21.54 -11.25
CA LYS A 341 -42.89 21.96 -12.62
C LYS A 341 -43.53 20.87 -13.49
N VAL A 342 -43.39 19.59 -13.11
CA VAL A 342 -43.88 18.45 -13.93
C VAL A 342 -45.41 18.31 -13.89
N GLY A 343 -46.10 18.89 -12.91
CA GLY A 343 -47.56 18.78 -12.72
C GLY A 343 -48.44 19.36 -13.83
N GLY A 344 -47.86 20.02 -14.84
CA GLY A 344 -48.59 20.55 -16.01
C GLY A 344 -49.52 21.73 -15.70
N ALA A 345 -50.24 22.21 -16.74
CA ALA A 345 -51.19 23.31 -16.63
C ALA A 345 -52.43 22.85 -15.86
N GLY A 346 -52.48 23.10 -14.56
CA GLY A 346 -53.62 22.78 -13.70
C GLY A 346 -53.31 22.28 -12.32
N VAL A 347 -52.08 21.83 -12.07
CA VAL A 347 -51.64 21.42 -10.72
C VAL A 347 -50.79 22.53 -10.09
N ARG A 348 -51.20 22.96 -8.91
CA ARG A 348 -50.49 24.02 -8.18
C ARG A 348 -49.15 23.46 -7.64
N PRO A 349 -48.01 24.13 -7.87
CA PRO A 349 -46.68 23.67 -7.42
C PRO A 349 -46.61 23.43 -5.92
N ASP A 350 -47.28 24.27 -5.10
CA ASP A 350 -47.31 24.12 -3.64
C ASP A 350 -48.03 22.82 -3.21
N ALA A 351 -49.07 22.40 -3.93
CA ALA A 351 -49.80 21.16 -3.67
C ALA A 351 -48.89 19.92 -3.95
N LEU A 352 -48.13 19.92 -5.05
CA LEU A 352 -47.19 18.85 -5.38
C LEU A 352 -46.06 18.76 -4.32
N ILE A 353 -45.52 19.90 -3.93
CA ILE A 353 -44.47 19.93 -2.87
C ILE A 353 -44.99 19.34 -1.56
N ARG A 354 -46.26 19.67 -1.16
CA ARG A 354 -46.89 19.12 0.04
C ARG A 354 -47.15 17.63 -0.05
N GLN A 355 -47.49 17.12 -1.24
CA GLN A 355 -47.72 15.70 -1.45
C GLN A 355 -46.46 14.87 -1.36
N ILE A 356 -45.35 15.39 -1.89
CA ILE A 356 -44.05 14.70 -1.89
C ILE A 356 -43.37 14.80 -0.53
N GLY A 357 -43.47 15.99 0.11
CA GLY A 357 -42.84 16.22 1.42
C GLY A 357 -41.34 15.91 1.41
N GLY A 358 -40.88 15.15 2.42
CA GLY A 358 -39.52 14.69 2.57
C GLY A 358 -39.19 13.36 1.87
N ALA A 359 -40.16 12.73 1.24
CA ALA A 359 -39.99 11.40 0.66
C ALA A 359 -38.83 11.32 -0.38
N TYR A 360 -38.63 12.40 -1.15
CA TYR A 360 -37.51 12.45 -2.11
C TYR A 360 -36.14 12.43 -1.44
N VAL A 361 -36.02 12.97 -0.23
CA VAL A 361 -34.76 12.92 0.54
C VAL A 361 -34.49 11.50 0.99
N VAL A 362 -35.49 10.86 1.61
CA VAL A 362 -35.37 9.48 2.12
C VAL A 362 -35.11 8.48 0.98
N ALA A 363 -35.71 8.72 -0.18
CA ALA A 363 -35.57 7.85 -1.34
C ALA A 363 -34.22 8.02 -2.06
N LEU A 364 -33.73 9.25 -2.22
CA LEU A 364 -32.60 9.53 -3.12
C LEU A 364 -31.27 9.79 -2.39
N ALA A 365 -31.30 10.36 -1.16
CA ALA A 365 -30.07 10.77 -0.50
C ALA A 365 -29.09 9.63 -0.28
N PRO A 366 -29.47 8.41 0.19
CA PRO A 366 -28.52 7.33 0.41
C PRO A 366 -27.81 6.89 -0.88
N ALA A 367 -28.56 6.71 -1.96
CA ALA A 367 -28.02 6.23 -3.23
C ALA A 367 -27.11 7.27 -3.91
N LEU A 368 -27.53 8.54 -3.94
CA LEU A 368 -26.75 9.62 -4.55
C LEU A 368 -25.48 9.90 -3.74
N ALA A 369 -25.57 9.92 -2.42
CA ALA A 369 -24.41 10.03 -1.54
C ALA A 369 -23.42 8.88 -1.79
N ALA A 370 -23.92 7.64 -1.96
CA ALA A 370 -23.07 6.47 -2.18
C ALA A 370 -22.30 6.55 -3.50
N VAL A 371 -22.97 6.86 -4.59
CA VAL A 371 -22.33 6.97 -5.92
C VAL A 371 -21.28 8.08 -5.92
N LEU A 372 -21.62 9.25 -5.40
CA LEU A 372 -20.69 10.38 -5.33
C LEU A 372 -19.52 10.10 -4.38
N PHE A 373 -19.77 9.45 -3.24
CA PHE A 373 -18.72 9.09 -2.29
C PHE A 373 -17.71 8.10 -2.91
N VAL A 374 -18.18 7.09 -3.62
CA VAL A 374 -17.28 6.13 -4.27
C VAL A 374 -16.43 6.82 -5.34
N ALA A 375 -17.05 7.66 -6.16
CA ALA A 375 -16.35 8.36 -7.23
C ALA A 375 -15.27 9.33 -6.72
N ALA A 376 -15.54 10.07 -5.68
CA ALA A 376 -14.60 11.06 -5.13
C ALA A 376 -13.71 10.47 -4.02
N SER A 377 -14.31 10.04 -2.91
CA SER A 377 -13.61 9.66 -1.69
C SER A 377 -13.12 8.22 -1.70
N GLY A 378 -13.94 7.29 -2.19
CA GLY A 378 -13.57 5.88 -2.33
C GLY A 378 -12.41 5.70 -3.28
N SER A 379 -12.43 6.37 -4.43
CA SER A 379 -11.33 6.37 -5.40
C SER A 379 -10.01 6.87 -4.80
N ALA A 380 -10.05 7.94 -4.00
CA ALA A 380 -8.86 8.48 -3.35
C ALA A 380 -8.24 7.50 -2.35
N THR A 381 -9.05 6.80 -1.55
CA THR A 381 -8.56 5.79 -0.60
C THR A 381 -8.01 4.56 -1.34
N ASN A 382 -8.69 4.12 -2.40
CA ASN A 382 -8.21 3.02 -3.24
C ASN A 382 -6.87 3.36 -3.88
N ALA A 383 -6.70 4.58 -4.43
CA ALA A 383 -5.46 5.07 -5.00
C ALA A 383 -4.34 5.12 -3.98
N TRP A 384 -4.61 5.62 -2.77
CA TRP A 384 -3.61 5.68 -1.71
C TRP A 384 -3.12 4.30 -1.29
N LEU A 385 -4.03 3.37 -0.99
CA LEU A 385 -3.65 1.99 -0.66
C LEU A 385 -2.94 1.30 -1.85
N GLY A 386 -3.41 1.54 -3.07
CA GLY A 386 -2.79 1.00 -4.28
C GLY A 386 -1.39 1.55 -4.53
N SER A 387 -1.14 2.84 -4.25
CA SER A 387 0.19 3.43 -4.35
C SER A 387 1.16 2.85 -3.32
N MET A 388 0.72 2.56 -2.09
CA MET A 388 1.54 1.87 -1.08
C MET A 388 1.95 0.47 -1.52
N GLY A 389 1.03 -0.27 -2.17
CA GLY A 389 1.34 -1.57 -2.78
C GLY A 389 2.34 -1.44 -3.94
N LEU A 390 2.12 -0.47 -4.85
CA LEU A 390 2.99 -0.21 -6.00
C LEU A 390 4.42 0.15 -5.57
N THR A 391 4.56 0.97 -4.52
CA THR A 391 5.85 1.41 -3.98
C THR A 391 6.44 0.45 -2.94
N ARG A 392 5.87 -0.74 -2.78
CA ARG A 392 6.30 -1.77 -1.81
C ARG A 392 6.33 -1.31 -0.34
N GLN A 393 5.56 -0.28 0.01
CA GLN A 393 5.48 0.16 1.40
C GLN A 393 4.79 -0.89 2.30
N THR A 394 3.80 -1.61 1.78
CA THR A 394 3.16 -2.73 2.50
C THR A 394 4.17 -3.82 2.85
N LEU A 395 5.04 -4.16 1.90
CA LEU A 395 6.11 -5.13 2.13
C LEU A 395 7.14 -4.63 3.15
N ALA A 396 7.47 -3.34 3.10
CA ALA A 396 8.35 -2.72 4.09
C ALA A 396 7.73 -2.73 5.50
N LEU A 397 6.41 -2.59 5.64
CA LEU A 397 5.71 -2.76 6.92
C LEU A 397 5.86 -4.21 7.43
N ASP A 398 5.54 -5.19 6.59
CA ASP A 398 5.61 -6.60 6.97
C ASP A 398 7.05 -7.00 7.35
N ALA A 399 8.07 -6.50 6.65
CA ALA A 399 9.48 -6.68 6.99
C ALA A 399 9.88 -6.04 8.34
N LEU A 400 9.19 -4.99 8.78
CA LEU A 400 9.35 -4.42 10.12
C LEU A 400 8.63 -5.24 11.21
N GLY A 401 7.88 -6.29 10.85
CA GLY A 401 7.03 -7.05 11.75
C GLY A 401 5.68 -6.40 12.03
N VAL A 402 5.31 -5.44 11.20
CA VAL A 402 3.99 -4.78 11.23
C VAL A 402 3.07 -5.52 10.28
N ASP A 403 2.08 -6.24 10.78
CA ASP A 403 1.04 -6.82 9.91
C ASP A 403 0.35 -5.70 9.12
N SER A 404 0.69 -5.58 7.84
CA SER A 404 0.20 -4.51 6.96
C SER A 404 -1.33 -4.53 6.83
N ARG A 405 -1.97 -5.70 6.93
CA ARG A 405 -3.43 -5.84 6.89
C ARG A 405 -4.07 -5.25 8.15
N ALA A 406 -3.54 -5.61 9.31
CA ALA A 406 -4.02 -5.06 10.57
C ALA A 406 -3.76 -3.56 10.66
N TYR A 407 -2.57 -3.11 10.24
CA TYR A 407 -2.15 -1.71 10.33
C TYR A 407 -2.88 -0.78 9.36
N LEU A 408 -3.13 -1.22 8.11
CA LEU A 408 -3.73 -0.37 7.07
C LEU A 408 -5.21 -0.68 6.84
N TRP A 409 -5.60 -1.95 6.69
CA TRP A 409 -6.95 -2.29 6.22
C TRP A 409 -8.01 -2.07 7.29
N ALA A 410 -7.74 -2.47 8.53
CA ALA A 410 -8.73 -2.33 9.60
C ALA A 410 -9.09 -0.87 9.90
N PRO A 411 -8.12 0.07 10.13
CA PRO A 411 -8.47 1.46 10.35
C PRO A 411 -9.02 2.15 9.09
N ALA A 412 -8.54 1.79 7.88
CA ALA A 412 -9.07 2.34 6.64
C ALA A 412 -10.52 1.92 6.40
N TRP A 413 -10.86 0.67 6.67
CA TRP A 413 -12.21 0.14 6.56
C TRP A 413 -13.19 0.86 7.50
N VAL A 414 -12.83 0.97 8.77
CA VAL A 414 -13.66 1.67 9.78
C VAL A 414 -13.80 3.14 9.42
N ALA A 415 -12.72 3.82 9.10
CA ALA A 415 -12.74 5.25 8.80
C ALA A 415 -13.55 5.55 7.52
N CYS A 416 -13.42 4.71 6.47
CA CYS A 416 -14.17 4.85 5.23
C CYS A 416 -15.67 4.64 5.46
N GLY A 417 -16.07 3.62 6.23
CA GLY A 417 -17.46 3.36 6.57
C GLY A 417 -18.09 4.51 7.37
N LEU A 418 -17.40 5.00 8.40
CA LEU A 418 -17.86 6.13 9.21
C LEU A 418 -17.92 7.43 8.40
N ALA A 419 -16.93 7.67 7.53
CA ALA A 419 -16.92 8.81 6.63
C ALA A 419 -18.14 8.81 5.71
N PHE A 420 -18.50 7.65 5.14
CA PHE A 420 -19.68 7.52 4.31
C PHE A 420 -20.98 7.83 5.08
N ILE A 421 -21.13 7.30 6.30
CA ILE A 421 -22.30 7.59 7.14
C ILE A 421 -22.43 9.10 7.38
N ALA A 422 -21.32 9.77 7.69
CA ALA A 422 -21.29 11.21 7.88
C ALA A 422 -21.63 11.99 6.60
N VAL A 423 -21.12 11.54 5.43
CA VAL A 423 -21.45 12.14 4.13
C VAL A 423 -22.92 11.92 3.79
N ALA A 424 -23.51 10.75 4.03
CA ALA A 424 -24.91 10.48 3.78
C ALA A 424 -25.82 11.35 4.62
N ALA A 425 -25.49 11.56 5.90
CA ALA A 425 -26.19 12.48 6.78
C ALA A 425 -26.09 13.93 6.30
N LEU A 426 -24.89 14.38 5.94
CA LEU A 426 -24.66 15.71 5.34
C LEU A 426 -25.46 15.89 4.05
N PHE A 427 -25.51 14.83 3.22
CA PHE A 427 -26.22 14.84 1.95
C PHE A 427 -27.73 14.98 2.15
N ALA A 428 -28.31 14.26 3.09
CA ALA A 428 -29.73 14.38 3.46
C ALA A 428 -30.05 15.81 3.96
N LEU A 429 -29.22 16.36 4.86
CA LEU A 429 -29.35 17.73 5.36
C LEU A 429 -29.23 18.77 4.24
N GLY A 430 -28.29 18.60 3.33
CA GLY A 430 -28.11 19.47 2.17
C GLY A 430 -29.32 19.42 1.22
N MET A 431 -29.86 18.23 0.97
CA MET A 431 -31.07 18.09 0.17
C MET A 431 -32.29 18.76 0.81
N ILE A 432 -32.44 18.66 2.14
CA ILE A 432 -33.48 19.39 2.88
C ILE A 432 -33.26 20.90 2.75
N ALA A 433 -32.02 21.38 2.91
CA ALA A 433 -31.71 22.81 2.75
C ALA A 433 -32.04 23.33 1.34
N GLY A 434 -31.71 22.56 0.30
CA GLY A 434 -32.10 22.86 -1.07
C GLY A 434 -33.63 22.89 -1.27
N GLY A 435 -34.33 21.93 -0.67
CA GLY A 435 -35.79 21.87 -0.69
C GLY A 435 -36.44 23.06 0.03
N LEU A 436 -35.87 23.53 1.14
CA LEU A 436 -36.35 24.73 1.84
C LEU A 436 -36.25 25.97 0.96
N LEU A 437 -35.22 26.11 0.14
CA LEU A 437 -35.13 27.22 -0.83
C LEU A 437 -36.29 27.21 -1.83
N VAL A 438 -36.66 26.02 -2.32
CA VAL A 438 -37.81 25.85 -3.22
C VAL A 438 -39.12 26.15 -2.48
N CYS A 439 -39.33 25.63 -1.27
CA CYS A 439 -40.50 25.91 -0.45
C CYS A 439 -40.67 27.41 -0.18
N ARG A 440 -39.57 28.13 0.06
CA ARG A 440 -39.55 29.58 0.24
C ARG A 440 -40.01 30.31 -1.04
N GLN A 441 -39.56 29.85 -2.19
CA GLN A 441 -39.94 30.43 -3.51
C GLN A 441 -41.44 30.29 -3.77
N TYR A 442 -42.06 29.18 -3.36
CA TYR A 442 -43.50 28.92 -3.55
C TYR A 442 -44.35 29.21 -2.32
N HIS A 443 -43.80 29.88 -1.26
CA HIS A 443 -44.48 30.27 -0.04
C HIS A 443 -45.19 29.09 0.66
N VAL A 444 -44.56 27.92 0.68
CA VAL A 444 -45.09 26.72 1.37
C VAL A 444 -44.92 26.88 2.87
N PRO A 445 -46.02 26.89 3.67
CA PRO A 445 -45.94 27.01 5.13
C PRO A 445 -45.40 25.71 5.73
N HIS A 446 -44.81 25.80 6.94
CA HIS A 446 -44.29 24.67 7.72
C HIS A 446 -43.33 23.79 6.91
N ALA A 447 -42.50 24.42 6.04
CA ALA A 447 -41.62 23.73 5.10
C ALA A 447 -40.62 22.78 5.79
N TRP A 448 -40.10 23.16 6.96
CA TRP A 448 -39.19 22.29 7.72
C TRP A 448 -39.88 21.00 8.17
N GLU A 449 -41.03 21.10 8.83
CA GLU A 449 -41.80 19.96 9.30
C GLU A 449 -42.19 19.04 8.13
N LEU A 450 -42.61 19.65 7.01
CA LEU A 450 -42.96 18.95 5.82
C LEU A 450 -41.80 18.13 5.24
N LEU A 451 -40.62 18.72 5.11
CA LEU A 451 -39.45 18.07 4.51
C LEU A 451 -38.76 17.06 5.43
N THR A 452 -38.92 17.19 6.73
CA THR A 452 -38.35 16.28 7.72
C THR A 452 -39.35 15.22 8.21
N ALA A 453 -40.61 15.31 7.85
CA ALA A 453 -41.65 14.41 8.32
C ALA A 453 -41.35 12.93 8.04
N ASP A 454 -40.80 12.58 6.88
CA ASP A 454 -40.51 11.21 6.51
C ASP A 454 -39.25 10.65 7.22
N LEU A 455 -38.48 11.51 7.87
CA LEU A 455 -37.33 11.12 8.68
C LEU A 455 -37.64 11.07 10.19
N LEU A 456 -38.51 11.97 10.69
CA LEU A 456 -38.69 12.22 12.12
C LEU A 456 -40.09 11.86 12.66
N ASP A 457 -41.08 11.66 11.79
CA ASP A 457 -42.47 11.37 12.21
C ASP A 457 -42.56 9.92 12.73
N PRO A 458 -43.05 9.68 13.95
CA PRO A 458 -43.14 8.35 14.55
C PRO A 458 -44.25 7.45 13.96
N ARG A 459 -45.04 7.93 12.99
CA ARG A 459 -46.09 7.10 12.38
C ARG A 459 -45.51 5.83 11.70
N PRO A 460 -46.14 4.66 11.85
CA PRO A 460 -45.57 3.36 11.44
C PRO A 460 -45.17 3.33 9.96
N GLU A 461 -45.92 3.98 9.08
CA GLU A 461 -45.62 4.02 7.64
C GLU A 461 -44.35 4.81 7.35
N ARG A 462 -44.16 5.96 8.01
CA ARG A 462 -42.98 6.82 7.82
C ARG A 462 -41.73 6.23 8.47
N VAL A 463 -41.89 5.63 9.64
CA VAL A 463 -40.79 4.90 10.31
C VAL A 463 -40.22 3.80 9.41
N ARG A 464 -41.05 3.09 8.64
CA ARG A 464 -40.55 2.07 7.69
C ARG A 464 -39.66 2.67 6.62
N TYR A 465 -39.99 3.85 6.06
CA TYR A 465 -39.14 4.52 5.07
C TYR A 465 -37.84 5.03 5.70
N ALA A 466 -37.88 5.62 6.90
CA ALA A 466 -36.69 6.04 7.61
C ALA A 466 -35.76 4.86 7.97
N LEU A 467 -36.32 3.74 8.43
CA LEU A 467 -35.56 2.52 8.70
C LEU A 467 -34.94 1.94 7.44
N ARG A 468 -35.67 1.94 6.32
CA ARG A 468 -35.11 1.54 5.01
C ARG A 468 -33.91 2.40 4.65
N ALA A 469 -34.04 3.72 4.73
CA ALA A 469 -32.94 4.63 4.42
C ALA A 469 -31.73 4.41 5.34
N GLY A 470 -31.96 4.27 6.65
CA GLY A 470 -30.92 3.95 7.62
C GLY A 470 -30.23 2.61 7.33
N PHE A 471 -30.99 1.57 6.97
CA PHE A 471 -30.46 0.28 6.55
C PHE A 471 -29.61 0.39 5.29
N LEU A 472 -30.08 1.13 4.28
CA LEU A 472 -29.34 1.36 3.06
C LEU A 472 -28.02 2.11 3.31
N VAL A 473 -28.04 3.17 4.13
CA VAL A 473 -26.82 3.87 4.53
C VAL A 473 -25.86 2.92 5.23
N TRP A 474 -26.35 2.07 6.11
CA TRP A 474 -25.51 1.09 6.82
C TRP A 474 -24.88 0.07 5.87
N ILE A 475 -25.67 -0.54 4.96
CA ILE A 475 -25.19 -1.57 4.03
C ILE A 475 -24.22 -0.98 2.98
N TYR A 476 -24.47 0.27 2.53
CA TYR A 476 -23.58 0.97 1.63
C TYR A 476 -22.26 1.33 2.29
N ALA A 477 -22.29 1.81 3.54
CA ALA A 477 -21.08 2.15 4.29
C ALA A 477 -20.08 0.99 4.32
N TRP A 478 -20.54 -0.17 4.73
CA TRP A 478 -19.65 -1.32 4.88
C TRP A 478 -19.36 -2.05 3.58
N GLY A 479 -20.29 -2.07 2.64
CA GLY A 479 -20.07 -2.61 1.29
C GLY A 479 -19.02 -1.81 0.53
N ILE A 480 -19.16 -0.48 0.50
CA ILE A 480 -18.20 0.44 -0.15
C ILE A 480 -16.83 0.35 0.52
N ALA A 481 -16.77 0.45 1.85
CA ALA A 481 -15.50 0.35 2.57
C ALA A 481 -14.78 -0.97 2.27
N SER A 482 -15.52 -2.08 2.21
CA SER A 482 -14.97 -3.40 1.92
C SER A 482 -14.40 -3.51 0.50
N ASP A 483 -15.13 -3.00 -0.50
CA ASP A 483 -14.69 -3.04 -1.89
C ASP A 483 -13.48 -2.12 -2.13
N VAL A 484 -13.52 -0.89 -1.60
CA VAL A 484 -12.43 0.10 -1.72
C VAL A 484 -11.14 -0.43 -1.11
N VAL A 485 -11.20 -0.98 0.11
CA VAL A 485 -10.01 -1.53 0.77
C VAL A 485 -9.53 -2.81 0.09
N ALA A 486 -10.43 -3.69 -0.35
CA ALA A 486 -10.08 -4.93 -1.04
C ALA A 486 -9.34 -4.68 -2.36
N LYS A 487 -9.82 -3.74 -3.15
CA LYS A 487 -9.21 -3.38 -4.43
C LYS A 487 -7.98 -2.50 -4.26
N GLY A 488 -8.00 -1.57 -3.30
CA GLY A 488 -6.84 -0.75 -2.96
C GLY A 488 -5.67 -1.58 -2.42
N GLY A 489 -5.93 -2.47 -1.47
CA GLY A 489 -4.93 -3.37 -0.88
C GLY A 489 -4.53 -4.57 -1.74
N ALA A 490 -5.05 -4.70 -2.96
CA ALA A 490 -4.63 -5.74 -3.89
C ALA A 490 -3.22 -5.44 -4.44
N PRO A 491 -2.39 -6.47 -4.72
CA PRO A 491 -1.08 -6.29 -5.34
C PRO A 491 -1.17 -5.49 -6.64
N LYS A 492 -0.26 -4.52 -6.81
CA LYS A 492 -0.21 -3.63 -7.97
C LYS A 492 1.14 -3.80 -8.69
N PRO A 493 1.22 -4.56 -9.77
CA PRO A 493 2.46 -4.73 -10.50
C PRO A 493 2.87 -3.48 -11.28
N GLU A 494 1.90 -2.65 -11.68
CA GLU A 494 2.10 -1.48 -12.55
C GLU A 494 1.15 -0.34 -12.12
N ALA A 495 1.49 0.90 -12.50
CA ALA A 495 0.68 2.09 -12.19
C ALA A 495 -0.74 1.99 -12.75
N ASP A 496 -0.90 1.44 -13.97
CA ASP A 496 -2.21 1.22 -14.60
C ASP A 496 -3.12 0.28 -13.79
N ALA A 497 -2.54 -0.62 -12.99
CA ALA A 497 -3.32 -1.49 -12.12
C ALA A 497 -4.01 -0.71 -10.98
N VAL A 498 -3.45 0.43 -10.55
CA VAL A 498 -4.09 1.34 -9.60
C VAL A 498 -5.32 1.98 -10.22
N THR A 499 -5.17 2.55 -11.41
CA THR A 499 -6.27 3.20 -12.15
C THR A 499 -7.40 2.20 -12.47
N ARG A 500 -7.06 1.01 -12.96
CA ARG A 500 -8.05 -0.07 -13.18
C ARG A 500 -8.76 -0.47 -11.89
N GLY A 501 -8.05 -0.51 -10.76
CA GLY A 501 -8.62 -0.80 -9.45
C GLY A 501 -9.66 0.25 -9.02
N MET A 502 -9.35 1.53 -9.23
CA MET A 502 -10.27 2.65 -8.94
C MET A 502 -11.56 2.55 -9.77
N THR A 503 -11.42 2.40 -11.09
CA THR A 503 -12.58 2.28 -12.01
C THR A 503 -13.42 1.06 -11.68
N ALA A 504 -12.79 -0.09 -11.43
CA ALA A 504 -13.50 -1.30 -11.03
C ALA A 504 -14.24 -1.15 -9.69
N SER A 505 -13.69 -0.35 -8.75
CA SER A 505 -14.37 -0.05 -7.49
C SER A 505 -15.62 0.79 -7.70
N VAL A 506 -15.53 1.85 -8.52
CA VAL A 506 -16.69 2.69 -8.85
C VAL A 506 -17.81 1.86 -9.46
N VAL A 507 -17.49 1.03 -10.46
CA VAL A 507 -18.50 0.18 -11.13
C VAL A 507 -19.12 -0.83 -10.15
N ALA A 508 -18.31 -1.55 -9.38
CA ALA A 508 -18.82 -2.57 -8.46
C ALA A 508 -19.69 -1.98 -7.34
N CYS A 509 -19.26 -0.85 -6.76
CA CYS A 509 -20.04 -0.18 -5.71
C CYS A 509 -21.34 0.43 -6.27
N THR A 510 -21.32 0.97 -7.49
CA THR A 510 -22.56 1.45 -8.13
C THR A 510 -23.54 0.30 -8.35
N LEU A 511 -23.07 -0.84 -8.85
CA LEU A 511 -23.90 -2.04 -8.99
C LEU A 511 -24.43 -2.54 -7.64
N TRP A 512 -23.63 -2.49 -6.59
CA TRP A 512 -24.02 -2.82 -5.22
C TRP A 512 -25.16 -1.93 -4.73
N VAL A 513 -25.05 -0.61 -4.94
CA VAL A 513 -26.12 0.36 -4.61
C VAL A 513 -27.40 0.05 -5.37
N VAL A 514 -27.34 -0.13 -6.69
CA VAL A 514 -28.51 -0.43 -7.51
C VAL A 514 -29.18 -1.74 -7.09
N ALA A 515 -28.39 -2.78 -6.80
CA ALA A 515 -28.91 -4.08 -6.36
C ALA A 515 -29.69 -3.96 -5.04
N TRP A 516 -29.16 -3.21 -4.06
CA TRP A 516 -29.83 -3.04 -2.78
C TRP A 516 -31.03 -2.09 -2.85
N GLU A 517 -31.00 -1.05 -3.71
CA GLU A 517 -32.19 -0.23 -3.98
C GLU A 517 -33.31 -1.09 -4.53
N LEU A 518 -33.01 -1.91 -5.56
CA LEU A 518 -33.99 -2.81 -6.16
C LEU A 518 -34.53 -3.84 -5.13
N ALA A 519 -33.64 -4.47 -4.38
CA ALA A 519 -34.01 -5.48 -3.37
C ALA A 519 -34.94 -4.88 -2.30
N THR A 520 -34.65 -3.67 -1.80
CA THR A 520 -35.46 -3.01 -0.77
C THR A 520 -36.79 -2.48 -1.30
N VAL A 521 -36.86 -2.07 -2.57
CA VAL A 521 -38.13 -1.71 -3.22
C VAL A 521 -39.04 -2.94 -3.34
N LEU A 522 -38.51 -4.09 -3.77
CA LEU A 522 -39.29 -5.34 -3.91
C LEU A 522 -39.80 -5.90 -2.57
N VAL A 523 -39.14 -5.60 -1.46
CA VAL A 523 -39.55 -6.09 -0.12
C VAL A 523 -40.53 -5.12 0.55
N VAL A 524 -40.46 -3.82 0.26
CA VAL A 524 -41.29 -2.79 0.91
C VAL A 524 -42.60 -2.52 0.14
N LEU A 525 -42.62 -2.77 -1.17
CA LEU A 525 -43.83 -2.75 -2.01
C LEU A 525 -44.56 -4.11 -1.94
#